data_5ca5513d2b61738efab6fc2fae9e8543
#
_entry.id   5ca5513d2b61738efab6fc2fae9e8543
#
_cell.length_a   1.000
_cell.length_b   1.000
_cell.length_c   1.000
_cell.angle_alpha   90.00
_cell.angle_beta   90.00
_cell.angle_gamma   90.00
#
_symmetry.space_group_name_H-M   'P 1'
#
loop_
_entity.id
_entity.type
_entity.pdbx_description
1 polymer ?
#
loop_
_entity_poly.entity_id
_entity_poly.type
_entity_poly.pdbx_seq_one_letter_code
_entity_poly.pdbx_strand_id
1 'polypeptide(L)'
;MRLPILYNPDARGHRAPIEDDKFLETADEIARRFGGGTLFVFRHDAPRGFWWDKGVIDRDVLALIEVDVPDTRKSREWLRVYAHDVLRERFQQKAIYLKFVGPVEHLVVTEEEIGDED
;
A
#
# COMPACT_ATOMS: atom_id res chain seq x y z
N MET A 1 -3.40 1.28 0.49
CA MET A 1 -2.40 1.83 -0.47
C MET A 1 -2.03 0.75 -1.47
N ARG A 2 -2.11 1.06 -2.73
CA ARG A 2 -1.75 0.15 -3.82
C ARG A 2 -0.45 0.59 -4.45
N LEU A 3 0.49 -0.33 -4.60
CA LEU A 3 1.79 -0.05 -5.22
C LEU A 3 2.02 -1.04 -6.36
N PRO A 4 2.66 -0.60 -7.44
CA PRO A 4 3.01 -1.52 -8.52
C PRO A 4 4.14 -2.44 -8.08
N ILE A 5 4.19 -3.65 -8.64
CA ILE A 5 5.33 -4.54 -8.42
C ILE A 5 6.27 -4.56 -9.62
N LEU A 6 5.84 -3.96 -10.72
CA LEU A 6 6.66 -3.80 -11.92
C LEU A 6 6.70 -2.32 -12.29
N TYR A 7 7.83 -1.89 -12.81
CA TYR A 7 7.94 -0.55 -13.40
C TYR A 7 7.09 -0.48 -14.68
N ASN A 8 6.83 0.75 -15.12
CA ASN A 8 6.16 0.96 -16.39
C ASN A 8 6.98 0.36 -17.53
N PRO A 9 6.33 -0.06 -18.64
CA PRO A 9 7.06 -0.65 -19.74
C PRO A 9 8.04 0.35 -20.36
N ASP A 10 9.20 -0.16 -20.80
CA ASP A 10 10.16 0.62 -21.56
C ASP A 10 9.71 0.72 -23.03
N ALA A 11 10.57 1.29 -23.88
CA ALA A 11 10.25 1.46 -25.31
C ALA A 11 10.00 0.15 -26.04
N ARG A 12 10.45 -0.97 -25.49
CA ARG A 12 10.27 -2.31 -26.08
C ARG A 12 9.13 -3.08 -25.41
N GLY A 13 8.43 -2.45 -24.48
CA GLY A 13 7.34 -3.10 -23.73
C GLY A 13 7.81 -3.97 -22.58
N HIS A 14 9.09 -3.96 -22.24
CA HIS A 14 9.61 -4.72 -21.11
C HIS A 14 9.34 -4.00 -19.79
N ARG A 15 8.93 -4.75 -18.78
CA ARG A 15 8.66 -4.22 -17.45
C ARG A 15 9.58 -4.92 -16.45
N ALA A 16 10.44 -4.14 -15.81
CA ALA A 16 11.33 -4.66 -14.78
C ALA A 16 10.60 -4.75 -13.43
N PRO A 17 10.94 -5.74 -12.59
CA PRO A 17 10.41 -5.79 -11.24
C PRO A 17 10.94 -4.61 -10.42
N ILE A 18 10.08 -4.09 -9.55
CA ILE A 18 10.49 -3.07 -8.59
C ILE A 18 11.28 -3.76 -7.49
N GLU A 19 12.40 -3.18 -7.13
CA GLU A 19 13.32 -3.75 -6.15
C GLU A 19 12.65 -3.88 -4.79
N ASP A 20 12.90 -5.00 -4.11
CA ASP A 20 12.32 -5.27 -2.79
C ASP A 20 12.65 -4.16 -1.78
N ASP A 21 13.82 -3.56 -1.89
CA ASP A 21 14.26 -2.47 -1.01
C ASP A 21 13.28 -1.31 -0.97
N LYS A 22 12.64 -1.01 -2.10
CA LYS A 22 11.68 0.10 -2.17
C LYS A 22 10.44 -0.16 -1.35
N PHE A 23 9.97 -1.39 -1.33
CA PHE A 23 8.83 -1.78 -0.49
C PHE A 23 9.21 -1.77 0.98
N LEU A 24 10.39 -2.27 1.32
CA LEU A 24 10.86 -2.30 2.70
C LEU A 24 11.11 -0.90 3.23
N GLU A 25 11.69 -0.03 2.44
CA GLU A 25 11.90 1.36 2.81
C GLU A 25 10.57 2.08 3.05
N THR A 26 9.58 1.84 2.20
CA THR A 26 8.25 2.41 2.36
C THR A 26 7.58 1.92 3.64
N ALA A 27 7.65 0.61 3.89
CA ALA A 27 7.09 0.03 5.10
C ALA A 27 7.77 0.60 6.35
N ASP A 28 9.08 0.77 6.32
CA ASP A 28 9.84 1.34 7.42
C ASP A 28 9.44 2.79 7.72
N GLU A 29 9.30 3.61 6.70
CA GLU A 29 8.89 5.00 6.87
C GLU A 29 7.47 5.11 7.43
N ILE A 30 6.55 4.27 6.96
CA ILE A 30 5.18 4.24 7.45
C ILE A 30 5.16 3.76 8.90
N ALA A 31 5.93 2.72 9.23
CA ALA A 31 6.01 2.22 10.59
C ALA A 31 6.54 3.26 11.56
N ARG A 32 7.52 4.05 11.15
CA ARG A 32 8.05 5.14 11.97
C ARG A 32 7.02 6.22 12.24
N ARG A 33 6.15 6.48 11.28
CA ARG A 33 5.12 7.52 11.43
C ARG A 33 3.91 7.04 12.21
N PHE A 34 3.45 5.81 11.98
CA PHE A 34 2.19 5.30 12.52
C PHE A 34 2.32 4.09 13.44
N GLY A 35 3.52 3.54 13.59
CA GLY A 35 3.77 2.43 14.50
C GLY A 35 3.74 1.05 13.88
N GLY A 36 3.29 0.92 12.64
CA GLY A 36 3.29 -0.37 11.96
C GLY A 36 2.26 -0.46 10.86
N GLY A 37 2.21 -1.60 10.23
CA GLY A 37 1.28 -1.86 9.14
C GLY A 37 1.53 -3.24 8.57
N THR A 38 0.83 -3.58 7.50
CA THR A 38 0.99 -4.86 6.82
C THR A 38 1.34 -4.61 5.35
N LEU A 39 2.39 -5.25 4.91
CA LEU A 39 2.81 -5.20 3.52
C LEU A 39 2.51 -6.54 2.86
N PHE A 40 1.70 -6.51 1.83
CA PHE A 40 1.38 -7.67 1.01
C PHE A 40 2.14 -7.57 -0.30
N VAL A 41 3.16 -8.40 -0.49
CA VAL A 41 3.88 -8.49 -1.75
C VAL A 41 3.66 -9.88 -2.29
N PHE A 42 3.05 -9.96 -3.45
CA PHE A 42 2.70 -11.22 -4.07
C PHE A 42 3.65 -11.49 -5.24
N ARG A 43 4.35 -12.59 -5.20
CA ARG A 43 5.21 -13.02 -6.31
C ARG A 43 4.44 -13.84 -7.31
N HIS A 44 3.38 -14.51 -6.85
CA HIS A 44 2.45 -15.31 -7.65
C HIS A 44 1.03 -14.93 -7.26
N ASP A 45 0.11 -14.97 -8.18
CA ASP A 45 -1.31 -14.68 -7.92
C ASP A 45 -1.52 -13.34 -7.21
N ALA A 46 -0.77 -12.34 -7.65
CA ALA A 46 -0.86 -11.00 -7.08
C ALA A 46 -2.26 -10.42 -7.28
N PRO A 47 -2.71 -9.57 -6.33
CA PRO A 47 -3.92 -8.79 -6.55
C PRO A 47 -3.84 -7.99 -7.83
N ARG A 48 -4.96 -7.81 -8.48
CA ARG A 48 -5.01 -7.06 -9.74
C ARG A 48 -6.00 -5.92 -9.62
N GLY A 49 -5.56 -4.75 -10.04
CA GLY A 49 -6.42 -3.60 -10.19
C GLY A 49 -7.07 -3.60 -11.57
N PHE A 50 -8.26 -3.03 -11.63
CA PHE A 50 -9.00 -2.87 -12.86
C PHE A 50 -9.48 -1.44 -12.97
N TRP A 51 -9.36 -0.85 -14.13
CA TRP A 51 -10.02 0.43 -14.42
C TRP A 51 -10.38 0.55 -15.88
N TRP A 52 -11.28 1.45 -16.12
CA TRP A 52 -11.82 1.67 -17.45
C TRP A 52 -11.10 2.86 -18.08
N ASP A 53 -10.50 2.65 -19.22
CA ASP A 53 -9.85 3.69 -19.97
C ASP A 53 -10.25 3.58 -21.44
N LYS A 54 -11.04 4.54 -21.93
CA LYS A 54 -11.45 4.63 -23.33
C LYS A 54 -12.07 3.34 -23.87
N GLY A 55 -12.87 2.68 -23.06
CA GLY A 55 -13.52 1.44 -23.44
C GLY A 55 -12.67 0.19 -23.28
N VAL A 56 -11.49 0.30 -22.68
CA VAL A 56 -10.59 -0.82 -22.42
C VAL A 56 -10.44 -0.98 -20.91
N ILE A 57 -10.38 -2.23 -20.46
CA ILE A 57 -10.11 -2.53 -19.06
C ILE A 57 -8.62 -2.76 -18.90
N ASP A 58 -7.95 -1.86 -18.19
CA ASP A 58 -6.55 -2.04 -17.82
C ASP A 58 -6.45 -2.88 -16.56
N ARG A 59 -5.43 -3.73 -16.51
CA ARG A 59 -5.18 -4.63 -15.39
C ARG A 59 -3.77 -4.46 -14.89
N ASP A 60 -3.64 -4.20 -13.59
CA ASP A 60 -2.35 -4.06 -12.94
C ASP A 60 -2.10 -5.16 -11.93
N VAL A 61 -0.83 -5.51 -11.80
CA VAL A 61 -0.35 -6.40 -10.75
C VAL A 61 0.18 -5.52 -9.63
N LEU A 62 -0.33 -5.73 -8.41
CA LEU A 62 -0.17 -4.79 -7.31
C LEU A 62 0.43 -5.44 -6.08
N ALA A 63 1.14 -4.64 -5.28
CA ALA A 63 1.36 -4.87 -3.87
C ALA A 63 0.42 -3.97 -3.08
N LEU A 64 0.12 -4.35 -1.86
CA LEU A 64 -0.75 -3.60 -0.97
C LEU A 64 -0.03 -3.29 0.33
N ILE A 65 -0.21 -2.08 0.82
CA ILE A 65 0.15 -1.72 2.20
C ILE A 65 -1.11 -1.29 2.92
N GLU A 66 -1.36 -1.90 4.06
CA GLU A 66 -2.42 -1.50 4.98
C GLU A 66 -1.77 -0.97 6.25
N VAL A 67 -2.26 0.15 6.72
CA VAL A 67 -1.77 0.75 7.96
C VAL A 67 -2.95 1.34 8.72
N ASP A 68 -2.92 1.17 10.02
CA ASP A 68 -3.92 1.77 10.89
C ASP A 68 -3.42 3.14 11.32
N VAL A 69 -4.23 4.14 11.05
CA VAL A 69 -3.85 5.53 11.33
C VAL A 69 -4.92 6.20 12.15
N PRO A 70 -4.56 7.20 12.95
CA PRO A 70 -5.58 8.02 13.62
C PRO A 70 -6.51 8.63 12.59
N ASP A 71 -7.81 8.62 12.88
CA ASP A 71 -8.81 9.22 11.98
C ASP A 71 -8.80 10.72 12.14
N THR A 72 -7.76 11.35 11.62
CA THR A 72 -7.56 12.78 11.71
C THR A 72 -7.20 13.35 10.35
N ARG A 73 -7.50 14.61 10.17
CA ARG A 73 -7.10 15.34 8.98
C ARG A 73 -5.59 15.35 8.81
N LYS A 74 -4.85 15.43 9.90
CA LYS A 74 -3.39 15.44 9.89
C LYS A 74 -2.82 14.14 9.34
N SER A 75 -3.38 13.00 9.73
CA SER A 75 -2.95 11.70 9.22
C SER A 75 -3.21 11.57 7.73
N ARG A 76 -4.38 11.97 7.26
CA ARG A 76 -4.72 11.94 5.84
C ARG A 76 -3.82 12.85 5.02
N GLU A 77 -3.56 14.04 5.52
CA GLU A 77 -2.70 14.99 4.83
C GLU A 77 -1.27 14.48 4.75
N TRP A 78 -0.76 13.90 5.82
CA TRP A 78 0.59 13.33 5.82
C TRP A 78 0.71 12.24 4.74
N LEU A 79 -0.27 11.34 4.67
CA LEU A 79 -0.26 10.25 3.70
C LEU A 79 -0.38 10.78 2.27
N ARG A 80 -1.21 11.79 2.06
CA ARG A 80 -1.38 12.40 0.75
C ARG A 80 -0.07 13.03 0.26
N VAL A 81 0.59 13.80 1.11
CA VAL A 81 1.86 14.44 0.79
C VAL A 81 2.95 13.39 0.56
N TYR A 82 3.01 12.38 1.42
CA TYR A 82 3.96 11.28 1.30
C TYR A 82 3.78 10.53 -0.02
N ALA A 83 2.57 10.22 -0.39
CA ALA A 83 2.29 9.55 -1.67
C ALA A 83 2.71 10.43 -2.85
N HIS A 84 2.38 11.71 -2.79
CA HIS A 84 2.69 12.65 -3.87
C HIS A 84 4.20 12.90 -4.00
N ASP A 85 4.88 13.19 -2.89
CA ASP A 85 6.26 13.66 -2.93
C ASP A 85 7.29 12.53 -2.92
N VAL A 86 6.94 11.40 -2.31
CA VAL A 86 7.88 10.29 -2.11
C VAL A 86 7.54 9.09 -2.97
N LEU A 87 6.31 8.58 -2.87
CA LEU A 87 5.96 7.32 -3.49
C LEU A 87 5.86 7.40 -5.01
N ARG A 88 5.33 8.48 -5.52
CA ARG A 88 5.25 8.66 -6.98
C ARG A 88 6.63 8.58 -7.62
N GLU A 89 7.61 9.21 -7.03
CA GLU A 89 8.98 9.20 -7.53
C GLU A 89 9.63 7.84 -7.31
N ARG A 90 9.53 7.30 -6.10
CA ARG A 90 10.14 6.02 -5.74
C ARG A 90 9.66 4.89 -6.63
N PHE A 91 8.38 4.84 -6.93
CA PHE A 91 7.76 3.80 -7.75
C PHE A 91 7.55 4.22 -9.19
N GLN A 92 8.00 5.43 -9.56
CA GLN A 92 7.90 5.98 -10.92
C GLN A 92 6.47 5.93 -11.45
N GLN A 93 5.54 6.45 -10.66
CA GLN A 93 4.13 6.46 -10.99
C GLN A 93 3.58 7.88 -11.11
N LYS A 94 2.64 8.07 -12.03
CA LYS A 94 1.92 9.34 -12.16
C LYS A 94 0.94 9.53 -11.01
N ALA A 95 0.42 8.43 -10.47
CA ALA A 95 -0.55 8.45 -9.39
C ALA A 95 -0.31 7.27 -8.44
N ILE A 96 -0.58 7.50 -7.16
CA ILE A 96 -0.59 6.45 -6.14
C ILE A 96 -2.00 6.40 -5.59
N TYR A 97 -2.56 5.21 -5.52
CA TYR A 97 -3.92 5.01 -5.03
C TYR A 97 -3.92 4.81 -3.52
N LEU A 98 -4.63 5.69 -2.82
CA LEU A 98 -4.86 5.58 -1.39
C LEU A 98 -6.35 5.36 -1.16
N LYS A 99 -6.68 4.46 -0.24
CA LYS A 99 -8.06 4.25 0.18
C LYS A 99 -8.11 4.33 1.70
N PHE A 100 -8.99 5.16 2.20
CA PHE A 100 -9.22 5.29 3.64
C PHE A 100 -10.47 4.53 3.98
N VAL A 101 -10.34 3.60 4.91
CA VAL A 101 -11.46 2.78 5.37
C VAL A 101 -11.57 3.02 6.86
N GLY A 102 -12.74 3.35 7.31
CA GLY A 102 -12.91 3.57 8.74
C GLY A 102 -14.33 3.86 9.10
N PRO A 103 -14.60 3.98 10.40
CA PRO A 103 -13.72 3.56 11.50
C PRO A 103 -13.58 2.06 11.59
N VAL A 104 -12.45 1.61 12.12
CA VAL A 104 -12.14 0.19 12.27
C VAL A 104 -11.95 -0.11 13.75
N GLU A 105 -12.56 -1.19 14.22
CA GLU A 105 -12.36 -1.67 15.57
C GLU A 105 -11.19 -2.66 15.60
N HIS A 106 -10.30 -2.46 16.54
CA HIS A 106 -9.15 -3.34 16.75
C HIS A 106 -9.36 -4.22 17.94
N LEU A 107 -9.08 -5.49 17.77
CA LEU A 107 -9.10 -6.45 18.87
C LEU A 107 -7.83 -7.30 18.78
N VAL A 108 -6.99 -7.18 19.79
CA VAL A 108 -5.82 -8.03 19.95
C VAL A 108 -6.12 -9.01 21.05
N VAL A 109 -6.22 -10.29 20.70
CA VAL A 109 -6.54 -11.32 21.66
C VAL A 109 -5.25 -12.05 22.03
N THR A 110 -4.97 -12.10 23.32
CA THR A 110 -3.82 -12.81 23.87
C THR A 110 -4.33 -13.98 24.71
N GLU A 111 -3.46 -14.91 24.98
CA GLU A 111 -3.82 -16.05 25.83
C GLU A 111 -4.20 -15.64 27.25
N GLU A 112 -3.68 -14.54 27.73
CA GLU A 112 -3.99 -14.01 29.06
C GLU A 112 -5.43 -13.53 29.20
N GLU A 113 -6.00 -12.99 28.13
CA GLU A 113 -7.34 -12.43 28.15
C GLU A 113 -8.43 -13.49 28.19
N ILE A 114 -8.15 -14.64 27.63
CA ILE A 114 -9.13 -15.72 27.55
C ILE A 114 -9.34 -16.36 28.92
N GLY A 115 -8.30 -16.41 29.73
CA GLY A 115 -8.37 -17.04 31.04
C GLY A 115 -9.22 -16.32 32.05
N ASP A 116 -9.55 -15.07 31.84
CA ASP A 116 -10.28 -14.23 32.79
C ASP A 116 -11.78 -14.19 32.53
N GLU A 117 -12.24 -15.01 31.67
CA GLU A 117 -13.62 -15.10 31.28
C GLU A 117 -14.51 -15.67 32.37
N ASP A 118 -15.57 -14.99 32.68
CA ASP A 118 -16.56 -15.49 33.65
C ASP A 118 -17.89 -15.79 33.00
#